data_9864e410236f2beb817013e20040be9e
#
_entry.id   9864e410236f2beb817013e20040be9e
#
_cell.length_a   1.000
_cell.length_b   1.000
_cell.length_c   1.000
_cell.angle_alpha   90.00
_cell.angle_beta   90.00
_cell.angle_gamma   90.00
#
_symmetry.space_group_name_H-M   'P 1'
#
loop_
_entity.id
_entity.type
_entity.pdbx_description
1 polymer ?
#
loop_
_entity_poly.entity_id
_entity_poly.type
_entity_poly.pdbx_seq_one_letter_code
_entity_poly.pdbx_strand_id
1 'polypeptide(L)'
;MTLREFLAKTNQTLIYFSEKVGVSEVSMGRYAAGKRVPRPAILRRIVEASGGAVTANDFIFAAPSLSEPVRDQGPVDMLVCDICGIPRGKRLNGGAIDKLFGPGVTMPGSVFAVDITGSNVDPSGIGMADGDPDGYCRPVPGTLVPVPWAPRPTRQALASMFEADGRPYWLDPRHVLARVAARLGELGLDPVMAHELEFYLLDAERDDQGRPKPARSQVSGLRPTARATQVYGLDEIDDAADVIDAAVAACRVQSIPADVAIAEYSPGQYEINLEHQSNPVTAADHGLLLKRAIKGTARSLGYDATFMARPFEGISGNGLHLHISLLDGDGNNLFDDSHPEGDQRLRHAIAGLRAVMAESMLVFAPNANSYRRFEPDGYAPMMTTWGYNNRSVALRVPAGQGKARRIEHRNAGADANPHLVAAVVLAGIHHGLTQRLDPGPPIEGNANEQATPDLPIHWLDALRAFDNAAILPGYLGADYCHVYSACKWQEFTAFQTRITPADYELYMRPL
;
A
#
# COMPACT_ATOMS: atom_id res chain seq x y z
N MET A 1 -18.02 -19.23 8.09
CA MET A 1 -18.65 -20.01 6.99
C MET A 1 -19.21 -19.04 5.97
N THR A 2 -19.18 -19.36 4.70
CA THR A 2 -19.71 -18.44 3.68
C THR A 2 -21.20 -18.21 3.82
N LEU A 3 -21.69 -17.06 3.35
CA LEU A 3 -23.14 -16.75 3.38
C LEU A 3 -23.97 -17.82 2.64
N ARG A 4 -23.44 -18.39 1.57
CA ARG A 4 -24.10 -19.46 0.81
C ARG A 4 -24.24 -20.75 1.64
N GLU A 5 -23.17 -21.14 2.33
CA GLU A 5 -23.18 -22.31 3.24
C GLU A 5 -24.14 -22.11 4.43
N PHE A 6 -24.14 -20.89 4.98
CA PHE A 6 -25.06 -20.52 6.05
C PHE A 6 -26.52 -20.68 5.62
N LEU A 7 -26.89 -20.09 4.46
CA LEU A 7 -28.25 -20.18 3.93
C LEU A 7 -28.68 -21.64 3.67
N ALA A 8 -27.76 -22.43 3.09
CA ALA A 8 -28.02 -23.85 2.85
C ALA A 8 -28.18 -24.64 4.15
N LYS A 9 -27.30 -24.42 5.13
CA LYS A 9 -27.31 -25.12 6.42
C LYS A 9 -28.54 -24.77 7.29
N THR A 10 -29.03 -23.53 7.17
CA THR A 10 -30.21 -23.07 7.94
C THR A 10 -31.53 -23.21 7.16
N ASN A 11 -31.47 -23.73 5.95
CA ASN A 11 -32.62 -23.85 5.03
C ASN A 11 -33.38 -22.53 4.82
N GLN A 12 -32.63 -21.41 4.84
CA GLN A 12 -33.18 -20.08 4.59
C GLN A 12 -33.06 -19.71 3.10
N THR A 13 -34.13 -19.12 2.56
CA THR A 13 -34.09 -18.62 1.18
C THR A 13 -33.34 -17.29 1.10
N LEU A 14 -32.76 -17.02 -0.06
CA LEU A 14 -32.07 -15.76 -0.33
C LEU A 14 -33.01 -14.55 -0.14
N ILE A 15 -34.26 -14.68 -0.57
CA ILE A 15 -35.31 -13.65 -0.42
C ILE A 15 -35.53 -13.33 1.06
N TYR A 16 -35.86 -14.35 1.85
CA TYR A 16 -36.10 -14.18 3.29
C TYR A 16 -34.91 -13.51 4.00
N PHE A 17 -33.69 -13.95 3.70
CA PHE A 17 -32.50 -13.38 4.34
C PHE A 17 -32.21 -11.96 3.86
N SER A 18 -32.49 -11.64 2.59
CA SER A 18 -32.34 -10.28 2.06
C SER A 18 -33.29 -9.28 2.72
N GLU A 19 -34.53 -9.68 2.99
CA GLU A 19 -35.51 -8.87 3.75
C GLU A 19 -35.05 -8.65 5.19
N LYS A 20 -34.55 -9.69 5.85
CA LYS A 20 -34.03 -9.63 7.22
C LYS A 20 -32.85 -8.69 7.36
N VAL A 21 -31.98 -8.63 6.34
CA VAL A 21 -30.81 -7.72 6.28
C VAL A 21 -31.18 -6.33 5.75
N GLY A 22 -32.34 -6.18 5.10
CA GLY A 22 -32.81 -4.91 4.53
C GLY A 22 -32.03 -4.50 3.26
N VAL A 23 -31.79 -5.46 2.36
CA VAL A 23 -31.17 -5.23 1.05
C VAL A 23 -31.97 -5.92 -0.05
N SER A 24 -31.77 -5.52 -1.32
CA SER A 24 -32.44 -6.19 -2.43
C SER A 24 -31.92 -7.63 -2.60
N GLU A 25 -32.77 -8.53 -3.07
CA GLU A 25 -32.42 -9.91 -3.41
C GLU A 25 -31.22 -9.98 -4.36
N VAL A 26 -31.19 -9.11 -5.37
CA VAL A 26 -30.06 -8.99 -6.32
C VAL A 26 -28.74 -8.67 -5.62
N SER A 27 -28.76 -7.75 -4.65
CA SER A 27 -27.58 -7.43 -3.86
C SER A 27 -27.15 -8.59 -2.97
N MET A 28 -28.10 -9.21 -2.27
CA MET A 28 -27.83 -10.38 -1.44
C MET A 28 -27.30 -11.55 -2.27
N GLY A 29 -27.85 -11.78 -3.47
CA GLY A 29 -27.35 -12.79 -4.40
C GLY A 29 -25.91 -12.54 -4.86
N ARG A 30 -25.54 -11.28 -5.09
CA ARG A 30 -24.15 -10.91 -5.43
C ARG A 30 -23.23 -11.14 -4.23
N TYR A 31 -23.67 -10.86 -3.00
CA TYR A 31 -22.92 -11.13 -1.78
C TYR A 31 -22.74 -12.63 -1.55
N ALA A 32 -23.79 -13.42 -1.65
CA ALA A 32 -23.73 -14.88 -1.52
C ALA A 32 -22.90 -15.59 -2.60
N ALA A 33 -22.81 -14.98 -3.78
CA ALA A 33 -21.99 -15.48 -4.88
C ALA A 33 -20.53 -14.96 -4.85
N GLY A 34 -20.12 -14.16 -3.86
CA GLY A 34 -18.81 -13.56 -3.77
C GLY A 34 -18.51 -12.52 -4.86
N LYS A 35 -19.54 -12.10 -5.62
CA LYS A 35 -19.39 -11.10 -6.72
C LYS A 35 -19.33 -9.66 -6.23
N ARG A 36 -19.60 -9.43 -4.96
CA ARG A 36 -19.54 -8.12 -4.30
C ARG A 36 -19.35 -8.32 -2.80
N VAL A 37 -18.44 -7.54 -2.21
CA VAL A 37 -18.31 -7.46 -0.74
C VAL A 37 -19.38 -6.51 -0.21
N PRO A 38 -20.14 -6.88 0.84
CA PRO A 38 -21.09 -5.98 1.47
C PRO A 38 -20.37 -4.78 2.09
N ARG A 39 -20.98 -3.60 2.03
CA ARG A 39 -20.49 -2.44 2.80
C ARG A 39 -20.55 -2.75 4.30
N PRO A 40 -19.69 -2.16 5.16
CA PRO A 40 -19.63 -2.44 6.59
C PRO A 40 -20.98 -2.38 7.32
N ALA A 41 -21.84 -1.42 7.00
CA ALA A 41 -23.18 -1.33 7.58
C ALA A 41 -24.07 -2.54 7.21
N ILE A 42 -23.99 -3.01 5.97
CA ILE A 42 -24.70 -4.19 5.51
C ILE A 42 -24.07 -5.46 6.10
N LEU A 43 -22.76 -5.49 6.20
CA LEU A 43 -22.00 -6.58 6.77
C LEU A 43 -22.37 -6.80 8.25
N ARG A 44 -22.43 -5.74 9.05
CA ARG A 44 -22.94 -5.83 10.44
C ARG A 44 -24.32 -6.47 10.50
N ARG A 45 -25.26 -6.01 9.67
CA ARG A 45 -26.61 -6.60 9.61
C ARG A 45 -26.60 -8.07 9.19
N ILE A 46 -25.68 -8.47 8.31
CA ILE A 46 -25.50 -9.89 7.94
C ILE A 46 -24.95 -10.69 9.13
N VAL A 47 -23.94 -10.17 9.83
CA VAL A 47 -23.39 -10.80 11.05
C VAL A 47 -24.49 -10.99 12.10
N GLU A 48 -25.25 -9.94 12.41
CA GLU A 48 -26.36 -9.98 13.36
C GLU A 48 -27.46 -10.96 12.91
N ALA A 49 -27.89 -10.85 11.65
CA ALA A 49 -28.91 -11.71 11.06
C ALA A 49 -28.54 -13.19 11.03
N SER A 50 -27.24 -13.49 10.92
CA SER A 50 -26.69 -14.84 10.95
C SER A 50 -26.33 -15.33 12.35
N GLY A 51 -26.53 -14.51 13.41
CA GLY A 51 -26.10 -14.84 14.77
C GLY A 51 -24.58 -15.01 14.91
N GLY A 52 -23.77 -14.26 14.12
CA GLY A 52 -22.32 -14.35 14.11
C GLY A 52 -21.76 -15.53 13.31
N ALA A 53 -22.60 -16.35 12.69
CA ALA A 53 -22.14 -17.49 11.89
C ALA A 53 -21.47 -17.10 10.56
N VAL A 54 -21.83 -15.92 10.02
CA VAL A 54 -21.19 -15.29 8.86
C VAL A 54 -20.54 -14.00 9.34
N THR A 55 -19.24 -13.86 9.13
CA THR A 55 -18.43 -12.74 9.61
C THR A 55 -17.88 -11.90 8.47
N ALA A 56 -17.25 -10.76 8.74
CA ALA A 56 -16.58 -9.94 7.75
C ALA A 56 -15.53 -10.74 6.95
N ASN A 57 -14.80 -11.59 7.65
CA ASN A 57 -13.75 -12.43 7.05
C ASN A 57 -14.30 -13.41 6.01
N ASP A 58 -15.55 -13.85 6.15
CA ASP A 58 -16.16 -14.77 5.18
C ASP A 58 -16.47 -14.12 3.84
N PHE A 59 -16.55 -12.78 3.78
CA PHE A 59 -16.71 -12.03 2.53
C PHE A 59 -15.39 -11.55 1.95
N ILE A 60 -14.41 -11.30 2.81
CA ILE A 60 -13.07 -10.87 2.40
C ILE A 60 -12.28 -12.08 1.90
N PHE A 61 -12.56 -13.26 2.45
CA PHE A 61 -11.83 -14.50 2.20
C PHE A 61 -12.70 -15.64 1.62
N ALA A 62 -13.92 -15.35 1.15
CA ALA A 62 -14.74 -16.34 0.47
C ALA A 62 -14.01 -16.82 -0.80
N ALA A 63 -13.55 -18.07 -0.79
CA ALA A 63 -12.99 -18.68 -1.99
C ALA A 63 -14.03 -18.64 -3.10
N PRO A 64 -13.71 -18.15 -4.32
CA PRO A 64 -14.59 -18.27 -5.45
C PRO A 64 -14.86 -19.75 -5.69
N SER A 65 -16.13 -20.14 -5.90
CA SER A 65 -16.45 -21.48 -6.39
C SER A 65 -15.88 -21.61 -7.80
N LEU A 66 -14.73 -22.27 -7.92
CA LEU A 66 -14.09 -22.52 -9.22
C LEU A 66 -14.96 -23.54 -9.99
N SER A 67 -15.65 -23.04 -11.01
CA SER A 67 -16.51 -23.85 -11.87
C SER A 67 -15.79 -24.53 -13.01
N GLU A 68 -14.44 -24.39 -13.15
CA GLU A 68 -13.64 -25.07 -14.18
C GLU A 68 -12.26 -25.50 -13.65
N PRO A 69 -11.66 -26.57 -14.21
CA PRO A 69 -10.34 -27.02 -13.76
C PRO A 69 -9.28 -25.99 -14.11
N VAL A 70 -8.82 -25.26 -13.08
CA VAL A 70 -7.76 -24.25 -13.14
C VAL A 70 -6.42 -24.82 -13.63
N ARG A 71 -6.31 -26.16 -13.73
CA ARG A 71 -5.08 -26.91 -13.98
C ARG A 71 -4.45 -26.69 -15.35
N ASP A 72 -5.27 -26.48 -16.39
CA ASP A 72 -4.78 -26.45 -17.78
C ASP A 72 -4.36 -25.08 -18.30
N GLN A 73 -4.42 -24.04 -17.45
CA GLN A 73 -4.14 -22.65 -17.83
C GLN A 73 -2.74 -22.14 -17.42
N GLY A 74 -1.78 -23.06 -17.21
CA GLY A 74 -0.40 -22.71 -16.83
C GLY A 74 -0.20 -22.49 -15.31
N PRO A 75 1.03 -22.16 -14.88
CA PRO A 75 1.38 -21.98 -13.46
C PRO A 75 0.67 -20.77 -12.84
N VAL A 76 0.56 -20.82 -11.50
CA VAL A 76 0.05 -19.71 -10.68
C VAL A 76 1.15 -19.24 -9.74
N ASP A 77 1.53 -17.97 -9.81
CA ASP A 77 2.36 -17.30 -8.82
C ASP A 77 1.47 -16.90 -7.64
N MET A 78 1.56 -17.59 -6.52
CA MET A 78 0.96 -17.17 -5.26
C MET A 78 1.84 -16.10 -4.63
N LEU A 79 1.27 -14.96 -4.27
CA LEU A 79 1.97 -13.79 -3.75
C LEU A 79 1.45 -13.43 -2.36
N VAL A 80 2.34 -13.25 -1.40
CA VAL A 80 2.08 -12.56 -0.13
C VAL A 80 2.93 -11.27 -0.08
N CYS A 81 2.52 -10.29 0.71
CA CYS A 81 3.27 -9.04 0.90
C CYS A 81 4.02 -9.12 2.23
N ASP A 82 5.36 -9.02 2.23
CA ASP A 82 6.14 -8.93 3.47
C ASP A 82 6.08 -7.53 4.11
N ILE A 83 6.68 -7.37 5.28
CA ILE A 83 6.71 -6.07 5.99
C ILE A 83 7.45 -4.97 5.20
N CYS A 84 8.35 -5.33 4.30
CA CYS A 84 9.07 -4.40 3.43
C CYS A 84 8.27 -3.99 2.17
N GLY A 85 7.05 -4.54 1.98
CA GLY A 85 6.25 -4.28 0.77
C GLY A 85 6.74 -5.05 -0.46
N ILE A 86 7.48 -6.13 -0.26
CA ILE A 86 8.00 -6.97 -1.34
C ILE A 86 7.07 -8.17 -1.52
N PRO A 87 6.59 -8.45 -2.77
CA PRO A 87 5.86 -9.67 -3.06
C PRO A 87 6.77 -10.90 -2.89
N ARG A 88 6.43 -11.77 -1.94
CA ARG A 88 7.04 -13.09 -1.72
C ARG A 88 6.08 -14.17 -2.15
N GLY A 89 6.54 -15.37 -2.41
CA GLY A 89 5.59 -16.44 -2.74
C GLY A 89 6.16 -17.67 -3.38
N LYS A 90 5.26 -18.45 -3.96
CA LYS A 90 5.59 -19.73 -4.61
C LYS A 90 4.95 -19.81 -6.00
N ARG A 91 5.68 -20.35 -6.98
CA ARG A 91 5.09 -20.72 -8.27
C ARG A 91 4.50 -22.12 -8.19
N LEU A 92 3.19 -22.20 -8.35
CA LEU A 92 2.41 -23.42 -8.19
C LEU A 92 2.08 -24.04 -9.55
N ASN A 93 2.16 -25.37 -9.63
CA ASN A 93 1.82 -26.16 -10.81
C ASN A 93 0.91 -27.33 -10.42
N GLY A 94 0.06 -27.78 -11.35
CA GLY A 94 -0.76 -29.00 -11.19
C GLY A 94 -1.57 -29.01 -9.88
N GLY A 95 -1.50 -30.10 -9.14
CA GLY A 95 -2.23 -30.28 -7.87
C GLY A 95 -1.89 -29.31 -6.74
N ALA A 96 -0.77 -28.56 -6.83
CA ALA A 96 -0.45 -27.50 -5.87
C ALA A 96 -1.39 -26.30 -6.02
N ILE A 97 -1.93 -26.06 -7.23
CA ILE A 97 -2.93 -25.02 -7.49
C ILE A 97 -4.23 -25.34 -6.72
N ASP A 98 -4.65 -26.62 -6.73
CA ASP A 98 -5.85 -27.04 -6.01
C ASP A 98 -5.71 -26.82 -4.49
N LYS A 99 -4.49 -27.01 -3.95
CA LYS A 99 -4.24 -26.74 -2.52
C LYS A 99 -4.45 -25.26 -2.19
N LEU A 100 -4.04 -24.35 -3.08
CA LEU A 100 -4.24 -22.90 -2.86
C LEU A 100 -5.72 -22.55 -2.67
N PHE A 101 -6.59 -23.17 -3.48
CA PHE A 101 -8.03 -22.91 -3.44
C PHE A 101 -8.80 -23.87 -2.50
N GLY A 102 -8.11 -24.80 -1.85
CA GLY A 102 -8.64 -25.72 -0.87
C GLY A 102 -8.13 -25.40 0.55
N PRO A 103 -7.27 -26.27 1.13
CA PRO A 103 -6.77 -26.09 2.50
C PRO A 103 -5.84 -24.87 2.66
N GLY A 104 -5.27 -24.38 1.57
CA GLY A 104 -4.21 -23.37 1.55
C GLY A 104 -2.83 -23.98 1.25
N VAL A 105 -1.90 -23.12 0.85
CA VAL A 105 -0.49 -23.46 0.65
C VAL A 105 0.31 -23.03 1.86
N THR A 106 1.08 -23.93 2.46
CA THR A 106 1.87 -23.62 3.63
C THR A 106 3.12 -22.80 3.29
N MET A 107 3.44 -21.84 4.14
CA MET A 107 4.69 -21.08 4.15
C MET A 107 5.10 -20.79 5.60
N PRO A 108 6.42 -20.71 5.90
CA PRO A 108 6.88 -20.33 7.22
C PRO A 108 6.48 -18.90 7.57
N GLY A 109 6.17 -18.63 8.84
CA GLY A 109 5.79 -17.31 9.32
C GLY A 109 6.88 -16.27 9.15
N SER A 110 8.14 -16.68 9.17
CA SER A 110 9.30 -15.81 8.96
C SER A 110 9.32 -15.09 7.61
N VAL A 111 8.57 -15.57 6.62
CA VAL A 111 8.46 -14.88 5.31
C VAL A 111 8.02 -13.42 5.43
N PHE A 112 7.29 -13.08 6.50
CA PHE A 112 6.87 -11.70 6.78
C PHE A 112 7.90 -10.90 7.58
N ALA A 113 8.83 -11.55 8.30
CA ALA A 113 9.80 -10.94 9.21
C ALA A 113 11.23 -10.93 8.64
N VAL A 114 11.37 -10.85 7.33
CA VAL A 114 12.68 -10.71 6.67
C VAL A 114 13.04 -9.24 6.46
N ASP A 115 14.33 -8.94 6.47
CA ASP A 115 14.84 -7.63 6.12
C ASP A 115 14.71 -7.35 4.59
N ILE A 116 15.09 -6.13 4.17
CA ILE A 116 15.00 -5.73 2.75
C ILE A 116 15.83 -6.62 1.81
N THR A 117 16.84 -7.32 2.31
CA THR A 117 17.66 -8.26 1.54
C THR A 117 17.04 -9.65 1.47
N GLY A 118 16.00 -9.92 2.26
CA GLY A 118 15.37 -11.23 2.41
C GLY A 118 16.04 -12.12 3.44
N SER A 119 16.88 -11.56 4.30
CA SER A 119 17.55 -12.29 5.39
C SER A 119 16.66 -12.36 6.61
N ASN A 120 16.76 -13.48 7.35
CA ASN A 120 16.10 -13.65 8.64
C ASN A 120 16.65 -12.64 9.66
N VAL A 121 15.80 -12.26 10.61
CA VAL A 121 16.09 -11.27 11.64
C VAL A 121 15.92 -11.91 13.02
N ASP A 122 16.98 -12.49 13.57
CA ASP A 122 16.93 -13.19 14.87
C ASP A 122 16.37 -12.35 16.02
N PRO A 123 16.70 -11.03 16.14
CA PRO A 123 16.13 -10.17 17.18
C PRO A 123 14.61 -9.96 17.09
N SER A 124 13.99 -10.32 15.96
CA SER A 124 12.53 -10.28 15.83
C SER A 124 11.80 -11.33 16.67
N GLY A 125 12.51 -12.39 17.05
CA GLY A 125 11.93 -13.56 17.72
C GLY A 125 11.15 -14.49 16.78
N ILE A 126 11.12 -14.20 15.47
CA ILE A 126 10.44 -15.00 14.44
C ILE A 126 11.47 -15.81 13.64
N GLY A 127 11.11 -17.02 13.26
CA GLY A 127 11.98 -17.93 12.53
C GLY A 127 12.61 -19.00 13.43
N MET A 128 13.93 -19.13 13.46
CA MET A 128 14.56 -20.17 14.28
C MET A 128 14.22 -20.06 15.77
N ALA A 129 13.96 -18.86 16.27
CA ALA A 129 13.68 -18.62 17.68
C ALA A 129 12.34 -19.22 18.14
N ASP A 130 11.31 -19.20 17.28
CA ASP A 130 9.97 -19.76 17.57
C ASP A 130 9.72 -21.12 16.89
N GLY A 131 10.73 -21.66 16.17
CA GLY A 131 10.63 -22.89 15.41
C GLY A 131 10.01 -22.74 14.04
N ASP A 132 9.76 -21.51 13.59
CA ASP A 132 9.28 -21.10 12.27
C ASP A 132 8.06 -21.89 11.77
N PRO A 133 6.96 -21.90 12.54
CA PRO A 133 5.80 -22.70 12.18
C PRO A 133 5.16 -22.24 10.87
N ASP A 134 4.69 -23.20 10.09
CA ASP A 134 3.97 -22.93 8.85
C ASP A 134 2.58 -22.33 9.11
N GLY A 135 2.28 -21.24 8.43
CA GLY A 135 0.92 -20.74 8.24
C GLY A 135 0.32 -21.19 6.91
N TYR A 136 -0.98 -20.99 6.73
CA TYR A 136 -1.75 -21.40 5.56
C TYR A 136 -2.10 -20.18 4.69
N CYS A 137 -1.44 -20.05 3.54
CA CYS A 137 -1.74 -19.00 2.55
C CYS A 137 -2.98 -19.37 1.75
N ARG A 138 -3.98 -18.49 1.77
CA ARG A 138 -5.22 -18.61 1.01
C ARG A 138 -5.36 -17.46 0.02
N PRO A 139 -5.92 -17.69 -1.18
CA PRO A 139 -6.00 -16.66 -2.20
C PRO A 139 -6.99 -15.56 -1.81
N VAL A 140 -6.66 -14.34 -2.14
CA VAL A 140 -7.59 -13.20 -2.06
C VAL A 140 -8.58 -13.33 -3.22
N PRO A 141 -9.90 -13.30 -2.97
CA PRO A 141 -10.91 -13.40 -4.00
C PRO A 141 -10.74 -12.35 -5.10
N GLY A 142 -10.89 -12.77 -6.35
CA GLY A 142 -10.80 -11.87 -7.52
C GLY A 142 -9.38 -11.56 -8.00
N THR A 143 -8.33 -12.05 -7.30
CA THR A 143 -6.93 -11.75 -7.66
C THR A 143 -6.24 -12.83 -8.49
N LEU A 144 -6.93 -13.92 -8.85
CA LEU A 144 -6.39 -14.89 -9.80
C LEU A 144 -6.51 -14.31 -11.22
N VAL A 145 -5.44 -13.75 -11.73
CA VAL A 145 -5.40 -12.97 -12.97
C VAL A 145 -4.18 -13.36 -13.82
N PRO A 146 -4.22 -13.14 -15.16
CA PRO A 146 -3.06 -13.32 -16.01
C PRO A 146 -1.90 -12.40 -15.62
N VAL A 147 -0.68 -12.84 -15.98
CA VAL A 147 0.56 -12.05 -15.88
C VAL A 147 1.01 -11.69 -17.30
N PRO A 148 0.57 -10.55 -17.89
CA PRO A 148 0.76 -10.23 -19.31
C PRO A 148 2.22 -10.15 -19.76
N TRP A 149 3.12 -9.76 -18.88
CA TRP A 149 4.56 -9.64 -19.13
C TRP A 149 5.34 -10.95 -19.00
N ALA A 150 4.68 -12.04 -18.61
CA ALA A 150 5.35 -13.32 -18.50
C ALA A 150 5.68 -13.91 -19.88
N PRO A 151 6.88 -14.53 -20.08
CA PRO A 151 7.28 -15.08 -21.39
C PRO A 151 6.46 -16.29 -21.83
N ARG A 152 5.63 -16.84 -20.96
CA ARG A 152 4.69 -17.95 -21.20
C ARG A 152 3.43 -17.72 -20.38
N PRO A 153 2.29 -18.31 -20.78
CA PRO A 153 1.04 -18.17 -20.04
C PRO A 153 1.26 -18.48 -18.55
N THR A 154 1.08 -17.46 -17.71
CA THR A 154 1.26 -17.52 -16.25
C THR A 154 0.14 -16.69 -15.64
N ARG A 155 -0.38 -17.11 -14.49
CA ARG A 155 -1.33 -16.35 -13.68
C ARG A 155 -0.69 -16.01 -12.35
N GLN A 156 -1.27 -15.07 -11.64
CA GLN A 156 -0.93 -14.77 -10.26
C GLN A 156 -2.17 -14.71 -9.41
N ALA A 157 -2.02 -14.98 -8.13
CA ALA A 157 -3.04 -14.77 -7.10
C ALA A 157 -2.39 -14.14 -5.88
N LEU A 158 -2.94 -13.00 -5.41
CA LEU A 158 -2.59 -12.47 -4.11
C LEU A 158 -3.15 -13.40 -3.03
N ALA A 159 -2.41 -13.61 -1.97
CA ALA A 159 -2.80 -14.46 -0.85
C ALA A 159 -2.55 -13.78 0.49
N SER A 160 -3.27 -14.21 1.51
CA SER A 160 -3.00 -13.87 2.90
C SER A 160 -2.78 -15.12 3.71
N MET A 161 -1.97 -14.99 4.76
CA MET A 161 -1.66 -16.11 5.66
C MET A 161 -2.65 -16.19 6.82
N PHE A 162 -2.94 -17.40 7.23
CA PHE A 162 -3.80 -17.74 8.36
C PHE A 162 -3.10 -18.77 9.25
N GLU A 163 -3.42 -18.75 10.54
CA GLU A 163 -3.06 -19.76 11.51
C GLU A 163 -3.77 -21.10 11.22
N ALA A 164 -3.31 -22.19 11.85
CA ALA A 164 -3.93 -23.50 11.70
C ALA A 164 -5.41 -23.55 12.12
N ASP A 165 -5.81 -22.72 13.06
CA ASP A 165 -7.19 -22.57 13.52
C ASP A 165 -8.04 -21.63 12.66
N GLY A 166 -7.44 -21.06 11.60
CA GLY A 166 -8.10 -20.15 10.64
C GLY A 166 -8.11 -18.68 11.05
N ARG A 167 -7.50 -18.32 12.17
CA ARG A 167 -7.31 -16.90 12.53
C ARG A 167 -6.36 -16.23 11.54
N PRO A 168 -6.56 -14.94 11.21
CA PRO A 168 -5.61 -14.15 10.43
C PRO A 168 -4.22 -14.17 11.06
N TYR A 169 -3.19 -14.44 10.27
CA TYR A 169 -1.80 -14.38 10.76
C TYR A 169 -1.44 -12.94 11.12
N TRP A 170 -1.04 -12.74 12.35
CA TRP A 170 -0.94 -11.41 12.95
C TRP A 170 0.11 -10.49 12.32
N LEU A 171 1.14 -11.09 11.70
CA LEU A 171 2.27 -10.38 11.08
C LEU A 171 2.03 -10.06 9.59
N ASP A 172 0.99 -10.59 8.95
CA ASP A 172 0.64 -10.24 7.57
C ASP A 172 0.17 -8.78 7.47
N PRO A 173 0.87 -7.88 6.72
CA PRO A 173 0.51 -6.47 6.60
C PRO A 173 -0.92 -6.22 6.14
N ARG A 174 -1.48 -7.12 5.32
CA ARG A 174 -2.87 -7.02 4.88
C ARG A 174 -3.84 -7.18 6.05
N HIS A 175 -3.55 -8.11 6.96
CA HIS A 175 -4.36 -8.30 8.17
C HIS A 175 -4.18 -7.17 9.18
N VAL A 176 -2.97 -6.58 9.26
CA VAL A 176 -2.73 -5.37 10.07
C VAL A 176 -3.62 -4.23 9.58
N LEU A 177 -3.60 -3.94 8.28
CA LEU A 177 -4.46 -2.90 7.69
C LEU A 177 -5.95 -3.19 7.90
N ALA A 178 -6.37 -4.43 7.70
CA ALA A 178 -7.77 -4.84 7.92
C ALA A 178 -8.24 -4.60 9.37
N ARG A 179 -7.38 -4.89 10.36
CA ARG A 179 -7.69 -4.62 11.79
C ARG A 179 -7.83 -3.14 12.08
N VAL A 180 -6.94 -2.31 11.53
CA VAL A 180 -7.01 -0.85 11.72
C VAL A 180 -8.24 -0.27 11.03
N ALA A 181 -8.54 -0.69 9.81
CA ALA A 181 -9.73 -0.25 9.07
C ALA A 181 -11.03 -0.64 9.80
N ALA A 182 -11.08 -1.81 10.45
CA ALA A 182 -12.24 -2.26 11.21
C ALA A 182 -12.60 -1.29 12.34
N ARG A 183 -11.63 -0.60 12.97
CA ARG A 183 -11.91 0.40 14.01
C ARG A 183 -12.69 1.60 13.48
N LEU A 184 -12.42 2.06 12.25
CA LEU A 184 -13.26 3.08 11.62
C LEU A 184 -14.66 2.53 11.33
N GLY A 185 -14.76 1.27 10.92
CA GLY A 185 -16.04 0.57 10.78
C GLY A 185 -16.87 0.52 12.07
N GLU A 186 -16.23 0.40 13.25
CA GLU A 186 -16.90 0.49 14.56
C GLU A 186 -17.53 1.86 14.81
N LEU A 187 -16.96 2.93 14.24
CA LEU A 187 -17.53 4.27 14.26
C LEU A 187 -18.61 4.50 13.17
N GLY A 188 -18.91 3.49 12.35
CA GLY A 188 -19.83 3.61 11.21
C GLY A 188 -19.23 4.28 9.99
N LEU A 189 -17.90 4.31 9.87
CA LEU A 189 -17.17 5.03 8.83
C LEU A 189 -16.46 4.06 7.88
N ASP A 190 -16.56 4.36 6.58
CA ASP A 190 -15.97 3.60 5.50
C ASP A 190 -14.87 4.43 4.81
N PRO A 191 -13.58 4.05 4.95
CA PRO A 191 -12.51 4.71 4.23
C PRO A 191 -12.59 4.47 2.72
N VAL A 192 -12.39 5.53 1.93
CA VAL A 192 -12.20 5.48 0.48
C VAL A 192 -10.81 6.02 0.18
N MET A 193 -9.99 5.21 -0.49
CA MET A 193 -8.57 5.49 -0.64
C MET A 193 -8.09 5.30 -2.07
N ALA A 194 -7.08 6.09 -2.47
CA ALA A 194 -6.35 5.95 -3.72
C ALA A 194 -4.87 6.21 -3.49
N HIS A 195 -4.01 5.49 -4.21
CA HIS A 195 -2.56 5.70 -4.22
C HIS A 195 -2.14 6.37 -5.52
N GLU A 196 -1.18 7.29 -5.41
CA GLU A 196 -0.38 7.83 -6.50
C GLU A 196 1.04 7.35 -6.29
N LEU A 197 1.66 6.77 -7.32
CA LEU A 197 2.97 6.13 -7.22
C LEU A 197 3.92 6.67 -8.28
N GLU A 198 4.97 7.32 -7.83
CA GLU A 198 6.07 7.79 -8.68
C GLU A 198 7.14 6.70 -8.86
N PHE A 199 7.75 6.65 -10.03
CA PHE A 199 8.82 5.72 -10.34
C PHE A 199 9.75 6.27 -11.43
N TYR A 200 10.97 5.72 -11.51
CA TYR A 200 11.86 5.94 -12.63
C TYR A 200 11.86 4.74 -13.56
N LEU A 201 11.74 5.02 -14.84
CA LEU A 201 12.06 4.06 -15.89
C LEU A 201 13.58 4.09 -16.12
N LEU A 202 14.20 2.91 -16.15
CA LEU A 202 15.63 2.72 -16.23
C LEU A 202 16.00 1.98 -17.50
N ASP A 203 17.15 2.35 -18.05
CA ASP A 203 17.82 1.53 -19.06
C ASP A 203 18.24 0.17 -18.46
N ALA A 204 18.16 -0.91 -19.24
CA ALA A 204 18.67 -2.20 -18.82
C ALA A 204 20.20 -2.17 -18.63
N GLU A 205 20.90 -1.31 -19.38
CA GLU A 205 22.34 -1.08 -19.22
C GLU A 205 22.64 -0.26 -17.97
N ARG A 206 23.70 -0.62 -17.28
CA ARG A 206 24.28 0.13 -16.17
C ARG A 206 25.49 0.94 -16.65
N ASP A 207 25.94 1.91 -15.86
CA ASP A 207 27.22 2.58 -16.09
C ASP A 207 28.40 1.66 -15.71
N ASP A 208 29.62 2.13 -15.96
CA ASP A 208 30.86 1.37 -15.67
C ASP A 208 31.07 1.08 -14.18
N GLN A 209 30.32 1.74 -13.31
CA GLN A 209 30.30 1.51 -11.86
C GLN A 209 29.08 0.68 -11.42
N GLY A 210 28.30 0.16 -12.37
CA GLY A 210 27.09 -0.63 -12.09
C GLY A 210 25.89 0.19 -11.64
N ARG A 211 25.93 1.52 -11.74
CA ARG A 211 24.82 2.40 -11.32
C ARG A 211 23.72 2.43 -12.40
N PRO A 212 22.45 2.60 -12.00
CA PRO A 212 21.36 2.73 -12.95
C PRO A 212 21.50 4.01 -13.80
N LYS A 213 20.96 3.96 -15.00
CA LYS A 213 20.81 5.11 -15.91
C LYS A 213 19.32 5.33 -16.15
N PRO A 214 18.82 6.58 -16.26
CA PRO A 214 17.47 6.83 -16.77
C PRO A 214 17.29 6.19 -18.15
N ALA A 215 16.11 5.71 -18.46
CA ALA A 215 15.80 5.10 -19.75
C ALA A 215 16.06 6.10 -20.89
N ARG A 216 16.42 5.56 -22.05
CA ARG A 216 16.49 6.35 -23.29
C ARG A 216 15.09 6.63 -23.78
N SER A 217 14.88 7.80 -24.40
CA SER A 217 13.67 8.07 -25.15
C SER A 217 13.45 6.99 -26.21
N GLN A 218 12.26 6.44 -26.25
CA GLN A 218 11.87 5.43 -27.25
C GLN A 218 11.75 6.05 -28.64
N VAL A 219 11.45 7.34 -28.73
CA VAL A 219 11.28 8.08 -29.99
C VAL A 219 12.63 8.48 -30.58
N SER A 220 13.49 9.11 -29.78
CA SER A 220 14.76 9.67 -30.27
C SER A 220 15.98 8.77 -30.02
N GLY A 221 15.88 7.78 -29.14
CA GLY A 221 16.99 6.96 -28.68
C GLY A 221 17.99 7.70 -27.77
N LEU A 222 17.74 8.97 -27.47
CA LEU A 222 18.58 9.79 -26.63
C LEU A 222 18.27 9.58 -25.13
N ARG A 223 19.27 9.74 -24.28
CA ARG A 223 19.04 9.78 -22.84
C ARG A 223 18.61 11.16 -22.41
N PRO A 224 17.60 11.27 -21.52
CA PRO A 224 17.27 12.54 -20.91
C PRO A 224 18.51 13.07 -20.16
N THR A 225 18.74 14.38 -20.24
CA THR A 225 19.80 15.02 -19.46
C THR A 225 19.26 15.43 -18.10
N ALA A 226 20.10 15.40 -17.06
CA ALA A 226 19.71 15.80 -15.70
C ALA A 226 19.20 17.25 -15.57
N ARG A 227 19.36 18.06 -16.62
CA ARG A 227 18.91 19.47 -16.65
C ARG A 227 17.63 19.67 -17.47
N ALA A 228 17.18 18.66 -18.21
CA ALA A 228 15.94 18.73 -18.98
C ALA A 228 14.77 18.29 -18.09
N THR A 229 14.00 19.23 -17.60
CA THR A 229 12.79 18.98 -16.80
C THR A 229 11.60 19.51 -17.56
N GLN A 230 10.67 18.65 -17.92
CA GLN A 230 9.43 18.96 -18.64
C GLN A 230 8.25 18.35 -17.91
N VAL A 231 8.05 18.78 -16.66
CA VAL A 231 6.92 18.33 -15.83
C VAL A 231 5.58 18.52 -16.57
N TYR A 232 4.77 17.48 -16.59
CA TYR A 232 3.52 17.40 -17.38
C TYR A 232 3.72 17.46 -18.91
N GLY A 233 4.96 17.31 -19.40
CA GLY A 233 5.25 17.27 -20.83
C GLY A 233 4.65 16.02 -21.49
N LEU A 234 3.86 16.19 -22.54
CA LEU A 234 3.31 15.04 -23.27
C LEU A 234 4.38 14.33 -24.10
N ASP A 235 5.36 15.06 -24.62
CA ASP A 235 6.50 14.46 -25.31
C ASP A 235 7.28 13.51 -24.41
N GLU A 236 7.37 13.79 -23.10
CA GLU A 236 8.01 12.91 -22.12
C GLU A 236 7.20 11.61 -21.91
N ILE A 237 5.87 11.70 -21.98
CA ILE A 237 4.99 10.51 -21.95
C ILE A 237 5.15 9.71 -23.24
N ASP A 238 5.19 10.37 -24.39
CA ASP A 238 5.38 9.73 -25.69
C ASP A 238 6.76 9.01 -25.76
N ASP A 239 7.77 9.58 -25.11
CA ASP A 239 9.10 8.98 -25.00
C ASP A 239 9.14 7.65 -24.24
N ALA A 240 8.13 7.35 -23.43
CA ALA A 240 7.98 6.11 -22.65
C ALA A 240 6.67 5.37 -22.94
N ALA A 241 5.95 5.76 -24.01
CA ALA A 241 4.58 5.31 -24.28
C ALA A 241 4.45 3.78 -24.32
N ASP A 242 5.39 3.06 -24.96
CA ASP A 242 5.35 1.61 -25.06
C ASP A 242 5.30 0.92 -23.68
N VAL A 243 6.09 1.44 -22.72
CA VAL A 243 6.12 0.87 -21.36
C VAL A 243 4.91 1.30 -20.56
N ILE A 244 4.52 2.58 -20.63
CA ILE A 244 3.40 3.14 -19.86
C ILE A 244 2.10 2.51 -20.32
N ASP A 245 1.83 2.49 -21.63
CA ASP A 245 0.60 1.93 -22.20
C ASP A 245 0.50 0.42 -21.94
N ALA A 246 1.61 -0.31 -22.09
CA ALA A 246 1.63 -1.73 -21.78
C ALA A 246 1.44 -2.01 -20.27
N ALA A 247 1.96 -1.16 -19.38
CA ALA A 247 1.73 -1.29 -17.94
C ALA A 247 0.27 -1.01 -17.57
N VAL A 248 -0.34 0.04 -18.14
CA VAL A 248 -1.77 0.36 -17.96
C VAL A 248 -2.65 -0.75 -18.52
N ALA A 249 -2.30 -1.29 -19.71
CA ALA A 249 -3.03 -2.43 -20.28
C ALA A 249 -2.92 -3.68 -19.39
N ALA A 250 -1.74 -3.96 -18.84
CA ALA A 250 -1.54 -5.06 -17.88
C ALA A 250 -2.36 -4.84 -16.59
N CYS A 251 -2.40 -3.62 -16.07
CA CYS A 251 -3.25 -3.25 -14.93
C CYS A 251 -4.72 -3.52 -15.23
N ARG A 252 -5.21 -3.13 -16.41
CA ARG A 252 -6.61 -3.38 -16.83
C ARG A 252 -6.94 -4.87 -16.86
N VAL A 253 -6.05 -5.72 -17.41
CA VAL A 253 -6.21 -7.18 -17.43
C VAL A 253 -6.27 -7.75 -16.00
N GLN A 254 -5.56 -7.13 -15.07
CA GLN A 254 -5.50 -7.54 -13.65
C GLN A 254 -6.54 -6.86 -12.77
N SER A 255 -7.46 -6.09 -13.34
CA SER A 255 -8.47 -5.31 -12.61
C SER A 255 -7.86 -4.30 -11.62
N ILE A 256 -6.66 -3.81 -11.90
CA ILE A 256 -6.02 -2.72 -11.18
C ILE A 256 -6.45 -1.42 -11.87
N PRO A 257 -7.12 -0.48 -11.17
CA PRO A 257 -7.73 0.69 -11.77
C PRO A 257 -6.71 1.82 -11.96
N ALA A 258 -5.73 1.62 -12.83
CA ALA A 258 -4.79 2.65 -13.26
C ALA A 258 -5.50 3.62 -14.21
N ASP A 259 -5.52 4.92 -13.87
CA ASP A 259 -6.33 5.95 -14.53
C ASP A 259 -5.46 6.96 -15.28
N VAL A 260 -4.54 7.64 -14.58
CA VAL A 260 -3.74 8.74 -15.12
C VAL A 260 -2.26 8.39 -15.08
N ALA A 261 -1.54 8.70 -16.17
CA ALA A 261 -0.09 8.67 -16.23
C ALA A 261 0.46 10.08 -16.45
N ILE A 262 1.50 10.45 -15.73
CA ILE A 262 2.08 11.81 -15.71
C ILE A 262 3.60 11.69 -15.88
N ALA A 263 4.20 12.59 -16.67
CA ALA A 263 5.62 12.85 -16.64
C ALA A 263 5.94 13.76 -15.45
N GLU A 264 6.81 13.28 -14.57
CA GLU A 264 7.15 13.96 -13.33
C GLU A 264 8.30 14.97 -13.50
N TYR A 265 8.74 15.54 -12.36
CA TYR A 265 9.67 16.67 -12.35
C TYR A 265 11.05 16.34 -12.91
N SER A 266 11.46 15.09 -12.94
CA SER A 266 12.79 14.68 -13.38
C SER A 266 12.73 13.80 -14.62
N PRO A 267 13.72 13.91 -15.51
CA PRO A 267 13.78 13.11 -16.74
C PRO A 267 13.75 11.60 -16.46
N GLY A 268 12.84 10.91 -17.11
CA GLY A 268 12.60 9.47 -16.91
C GLY A 268 11.81 9.12 -15.65
N GLN A 269 11.27 10.13 -14.97
CA GLN A 269 10.35 9.96 -13.83
C GLN A 269 8.91 10.08 -14.29
N TYR A 270 8.09 9.14 -13.85
CA TYR A 270 6.67 9.05 -14.17
C TYR A 270 5.86 8.75 -12.92
N GLU A 271 4.57 9.11 -12.96
CA GLU A 271 3.58 8.77 -11.94
C GLU A 271 2.40 8.05 -12.58
N ILE A 272 1.87 7.04 -11.91
CA ILE A 272 0.59 6.42 -12.26
C ILE A 272 -0.34 6.50 -11.06
N ASN A 273 -1.54 7.06 -11.31
CA ASN A 273 -2.59 7.24 -10.31
C ASN A 273 -3.59 6.10 -10.38
N LEU A 274 -4.05 5.66 -9.21
CA LEU A 274 -5.10 4.66 -9.09
C LEU A 274 -6.44 5.32 -8.75
N GLU A 275 -7.54 4.78 -9.29
CA GLU A 275 -8.87 5.19 -8.89
C GLU A 275 -9.18 4.80 -7.43
N HIS A 276 -10.03 5.59 -6.80
CA HIS A 276 -10.46 5.39 -5.42
C HIS A 276 -11.19 4.07 -5.21
N GLN A 277 -10.84 3.39 -4.11
CA GLN A 277 -11.43 2.14 -3.67
C GLN A 277 -12.09 2.30 -2.30
N SER A 278 -13.30 1.76 -2.15
CA SER A 278 -14.04 1.77 -0.89
C SER A 278 -13.58 0.69 0.12
N ASN A 279 -12.59 -0.10 -0.25
CA ASN A 279 -11.93 -1.06 0.65
C ASN A 279 -10.46 -0.71 0.74
N PRO A 280 -9.95 -0.26 1.89
CA PRO A 280 -8.57 0.17 2.05
C PRO A 280 -7.55 -0.94 1.79
N VAL A 281 -7.90 -2.21 2.10
CA VAL A 281 -7.01 -3.35 1.82
C VAL A 281 -6.90 -3.56 0.31
N THR A 282 -8.00 -3.47 -0.42
CA THR A 282 -7.99 -3.55 -1.89
C THR A 282 -7.22 -2.38 -2.51
N ALA A 283 -7.35 -1.15 -1.97
CA ALA A 283 -6.58 0.01 -2.43
C ALA A 283 -5.06 -0.24 -2.28
N ALA A 284 -4.63 -0.77 -1.14
CA ALA A 284 -3.23 -1.10 -0.88
C ALA A 284 -2.74 -2.29 -1.73
N ASP A 285 -3.58 -3.31 -1.96
CA ASP A 285 -3.31 -4.41 -2.89
C ASP A 285 -3.03 -3.88 -4.30
N HIS A 286 -3.84 -2.92 -4.78
CA HIS A 286 -3.64 -2.29 -6.08
C HIS A 286 -2.33 -1.53 -6.15
N GLY A 287 -1.93 -0.81 -5.09
CA GLY A 287 -0.63 -0.14 -5.01
C GLY A 287 0.56 -1.12 -5.10
N LEU A 288 0.48 -2.26 -4.40
CA LEU A 288 1.47 -3.32 -4.47
C LEU A 288 1.55 -3.95 -5.87
N LEU A 289 0.40 -4.28 -6.45
CA LEU A 289 0.30 -4.95 -7.75
C LEU A 289 0.67 -4.00 -8.90
N LEU A 290 0.39 -2.69 -8.79
CA LEU A 290 0.85 -1.68 -9.75
C LEU A 290 2.37 -1.66 -9.85
N LYS A 291 3.08 -1.66 -8.70
CA LYS A 291 4.56 -1.76 -8.70
C LYS A 291 5.04 -3.01 -9.44
N ARG A 292 4.38 -4.15 -9.23
CA ARG A 292 4.72 -5.40 -9.89
C ARG A 292 4.44 -5.34 -11.40
N ALA A 293 3.32 -4.76 -11.82
CA ALA A 293 2.92 -4.62 -13.22
C ALA A 293 3.93 -3.73 -13.98
N ILE A 294 4.25 -2.55 -13.45
CA ILE A 294 5.21 -1.62 -14.06
C ILE A 294 6.59 -2.28 -14.20
N LYS A 295 7.13 -2.88 -13.12
CA LYS A 295 8.45 -3.54 -13.17
C LYS A 295 8.48 -4.72 -14.11
N GLY A 296 7.42 -5.53 -14.12
CA GLY A 296 7.32 -6.69 -15.01
C GLY A 296 7.22 -6.31 -16.47
N THR A 297 6.39 -5.33 -16.79
CA THR A 297 6.21 -4.82 -18.15
C THR A 297 7.48 -4.13 -18.67
N ALA A 298 8.10 -3.26 -17.88
CA ALA A 298 9.37 -2.62 -18.26
C ALA A 298 10.40 -3.67 -18.63
N ARG A 299 10.60 -4.72 -17.81
CA ARG A 299 11.55 -5.80 -18.10
C ARG A 299 11.22 -6.58 -19.36
N SER A 300 9.94 -6.83 -19.64
CA SER A 300 9.53 -7.55 -20.86
C SER A 300 9.83 -6.77 -22.15
N LEU A 301 9.98 -5.43 -22.03
CA LEU A 301 10.30 -4.51 -23.11
C LEU A 301 11.80 -4.09 -23.14
N GLY A 302 12.65 -4.71 -22.30
CA GLY A 302 14.08 -4.45 -22.28
C GLY A 302 14.50 -3.23 -21.44
N TYR A 303 13.61 -2.75 -20.58
CA TYR A 303 13.88 -1.71 -19.58
C TYR A 303 13.89 -2.30 -18.17
N ASP A 304 14.14 -1.48 -17.18
CA ASP A 304 13.83 -1.74 -15.77
C ASP A 304 13.03 -0.56 -15.19
N ALA A 305 12.41 -0.74 -14.04
CA ALA A 305 11.73 0.34 -13.33
C ALA A 305 12.05 0.25 -11.83
N THR A 306 12.21 1.41 -11.18
CA THR A 306 12.49 1.46 -9.75
C THR A 306 11.53 2.39 -9.01
N PHE A 307 11.08 1.90 -7.86
CA PHE A 307 10.35 2.66 -6.83
C PHE A 307 11.28 3.06 -5.66
N MET A 308 12.58 3.00 -5.85
CA MET A 308 13.57 3.49 -4.91
C MET A 308 13.30 4.97 -4.63
N ALA A 309 13.30 5.37 -3.36
CA ALA A 309 12.88 6.71 -2.95
C ALA A 309 13.74 7.83 -3.58
N ARG A 310 15.06 7.60 -3.73
CA ARG A 310 15.99 8.53 -4.38
C ARG A 310 17.01 7.74 -5.21
N PRO A 311 16.71 7.35 -6.46
CA PRO A 311 17.64 6.54 -7.26
C PRO A 311 18.82 7.31 -7.84
N PHE A 312 18.69 8.64 -7.97
CA PHE A 312 19.70 9.50 -8.57
C PHE A 312 20.01 10.71 -7.69
N GLU A 313 21.25 11.15 -7.74
CA GLU A 313 21.73 12.35 -7.07
C GLU A 313 21.31 13.61 -7.82
N GLY A 314 20.94 14.67 -7.10
CA GLY A 314 20.65 15.99 -7.66
C GLY A 314 19.33 16.12 -8.44
N ILE A 315 18.46 15.07 -8.44
CA ILE A 315 17.14 15.12 -9.07
C ILE A 315 16.06 14.58 -8.13
N SER A 316 14.78 14.70 -8.49
CA SER A 316 13.65 14.37 -7.61
C SER A 316 13.63 12.93 -7.14
N GLY A 317 13.14 12.72 -5.93
CA GLY A 317 12.83 11.39 -5.41
C GLY A 317 11.42 10.94 -5.80
N ASN A 318 11.12 9.65 -5.57
CA ASN A 318 9.80 9.06 -5.83
C ASN A 318 8.93 9.08 -4.57
N GLY A 319 7.76 9.69 -4.68
CA GLY A 319 6.73 9.72 -3.65
C GLY A 319 5.68 8.62 -3.81
N LEU A 320 5.00 8.34 -2.72
CA LEU A 320 3.74 7.64 -2.64
C LEU A 320 2.76 8.58 -1.95
N HIS A 321 1.81 9.13 -2.68
CA HIS A 321 0.75 9.92 -2.09
C HIS A 321 -0.47 9.06 -1.84
N LEU A 322 -1.13 9.30 -0.70
CA LEU A 322 -2.33 8.57 -0.33
C LEU A 322 -3.49 9.54 -0.16
N HIS A 323 -4.50 9.42 -1.02
CA HIS A 323 -5.74 10.18 -0.93
C HIS A 323 -6.77 9.43 -0.10
N ILE A 324 -7.40 10.11 0.86
CA ILE A 324 -8.36 9.50 1.76
C ILE A 324 -9.58 10.41 1.94
N SER A 325 -10.77 9.84 1.79
CA SER A 325 -12.03 10.36 2.30
C SER A 325 -12.71 9.30 3.18
N LEU A 326 -13.67 9.72 3.98
CA LEU A 326 -14.47 8.82 4.80
C LEU A 326 -15.94 8.96 4.39
N LEU A 327 -16.63 7.82 4.25
CA LEU A 327 -18.07 7.81 4.06
C LEU A 327 -18.78 7.40 5.35
N ASP A 328 -19.92 8.01 5.59
CA ASP A 328 -20.83 7.56 6.63
C ASP A 328 -21.67 6.32 6.20
N GLY A 329 -22.53 5.82 7.08
CA GLY A 329 -23.38 4.66 6.79
C GLY A 329 -24.36 4.85 5.63
N ASP A 330 -24.66 6.10 5.26
CA ASP A 330 -25.52 6.47 4.13
C ASP A 330 -24.73 6.68 2.83
N GLY A 331 -23.40 6.67 2.91
CA GLY A 331 -22.47 6.83 1.78
C GLY A 331 -22.16 8.30 1.45
N ASN A 332 -22.41 9.22 2.37
CA ASN A 332 -22.02 10.60 2.23
C ASN A 332 -20.56 10.80 2.68
N ASN A 333 -19.86 11.71 2.03
CA ASN A 333 -18.50 12.05 2.42
C ASN A 333 -18.52 12.84 3.75
N LEU A 334 -17.87 12.30 4.76
CA LEU A 334 -17.77 12.89 6.10
C LEU A 334 -17.06 14.25 6.10
N PHE A 335 -16.19 14.49 5.13
CA PHE A 335 -15.43 15.72 4.96
C PHE A 335 -16.14 16.76 4.08
N ASP A 336 -17.32 16.44 3.57
CA ASP A 336 -18.10 17.35 2.72
C ASP A 336 -18.36 18.69 3.44
N ASP A 337 -17.95 19.80 2.86
CA ASP A 337 -18.08 21.15 3.43
C ASP A 337 -19.53 21.67 3.42
N SER A 338 -20.42 21.03 2.68
CA SER A 338 -21.86 21.28 2.79
C SER A 338 -22.50 20.61 4.03
N HIS A 339 -21.79 19.65 4.67
CA HIS A 339 -22.26 19.02 5.90
C HIS A 339 -21.93 19.90 7.12
N PRO A 340 -22.86 20.12 8.08
CA PRO A 340 -22.63 21.01 9.24
C PRO A 340 -21.38 20.71 10.07
N GLU A 341 -20.95 19.46 10.14
CA GLU A 341 -19.77 19.01 10.87
C GLU A 341 -18.59 18.64 9.96
N GLY A 342 -18.73 18.77 8.64
CA GLY A 342 -17.75 18.27 7.67
C GLY A 342 -16.38 18.87 7.83
N ASP A 343 -16.29 20.17 8.04
CA ASP A 343 -15.03 20.86 8.29
C ASP A 343 -14.38 20.45 9.62
N GLN A 344 -15.18 20.33 10.68
CA GLN A 344 -14.68 19.92 12.00
C GLN A 344 -14.15 18.49 11.97
N ARG A 345 -14.83 17.57 11.31
CA ARG A 345 -14.39 16.17 11.17
C ARG A 345 -13.13 16.02 10.33
N LEU A 346 -13.03 16.80 9.24
CA LEU A 346 -11.80 16.91 8.45
C LEU A 346 -10.63 17.38 9.33
N ARG A 347 -10.84 18.43 10.14
CA ARG A 347 -9.83 18.96 11.05
C ARG A 347 -9.41 17.94 12.12
N HIS A 348 -10.34 17.21 12.73
CA HIS A 348 -10.02 16.14 13.65
C HIS A 348 -9.16 15.04 12.99
N ALA A 349 -9.51 14.62 11.77
CA ALA A 349 -8.75 13.64 11.02
C ALA A 349 -7.31 14.12 10.73
N ILE A 350 -7.15 15.37 10.28
CA ILE A 350 -5.85 16.00 10.04
C ILE A 350 -5.03 16.07 11.33
N ALA A 351 -5.64 16.47 12.44
CA ALA A 351 -4.95 16.54 13.73
C ALA A 351 -4.43 15.19 14.21
N GLY A 352 -5.20 14.14 14.01
CA GLY A 352 -4.78 12.78 14.33
C GLY A 352 -3.64 12.29 13.43
N LEU A 353 -3.66 12.62 12.14
CA LEU A 353 -2.55 12.34 11.23
C LEU A 353 -1.27 13.05 11.67
N ARG A 354 -1.36 14.31 12.09
CA ARG A 354 -0.23 15.06 12.65
C ARG A 354 0.32 14.41 13.92
N ALA A 355 -0.56 13.95 14.82
CA ALA A 355 -0.18 13.34 16.10
C ALA A 355 0.64 12.04 15.93
N VAL A 356 0.34 11.23 14.91
CA VAL A 356 1.06 9.96 14.65
C VAL A 356 2.22 10.11 13.66
N MET A 357 2.41 11.27 13.04
CA MET A 357 3.31 11.39 11.89
C MET A 357 4.76 11.08 12.22
N ALA A 358 5.28 11.62 13.34
CA ALA A 358 6.65 11.34 13.77
C ALA A 358 6.89 9.86 14.07
N GLU A 359 5.95 9.18 14.75
CA GLU A 359 5.99 7.74 15.02
C GLU A 359 5.92 6.91 13.72
N SER A 360 5.28 7.45 12.68
CA SER A 360 5.05 6.76 11.41
C SER A 360 6.18 6.94 10.40
N MET A 361 7.15 7.81 10.63
CA MET A 361 8.21 8.12 9.65
C MET A 361 9.03 6.90 9.24
N LEU A 362 9.23 5.93 10.13
CA LEU A 362 9.90 4.67 9.78
C LEU A 362 9.07 3.81 8.80
N VAL A 363 7.75 3.97 8.78
CA VAL A 363 6.84 3.33 7.81
C VAL A 363 6.82 4.10 6.49
N PHE A 364 6.81 5.42 6.53
CA PHE A 364 6.80 6.29 5.34
C PHE A 364 8.14 6.33 4.61
N ALA A 365 9.23 6.18 5.35
CA ALA A 365 10.61 6.22 4.87
C ALA A 365 11.39 5.03 5.46
N PRO A 366 11.14 3.78 4.97
CA PRO A 366 11.60 2.57 5.65
C PRO A 366 13.08 2.23 5.48
N ASN A 367 13.79 2.91 4.57
CA ASN A 367 15.14 2.54 4.15
C ASN A 367 16.11 3.72 4.27
N ALA A 368 17.41 3.47 4.35
CA ALA A 368 18.44 4.53 4.36
C ALA A 368 18.29 5.49 3.17
N ASN A 369 17.95 4.97 2.00
CA ASN A 369 17.74 5.77 0.80
C ASN A 369 16.51 6.67 0.88
N SER A 370 15.48 6.28 1.62
CA SER A 370 14.23 7.05 1.76
C SER A 370 14.47 8.45 2.33
N TYR A 371 15.42 8.57 3.26
CA TYR A 371 15.77 9.84 3.92
C TYR A 371 16.50 10.83 3.01
N ARG A 372 17.00 10.37 1.86
CA ARG A 372 17.61 11.24 0.84
C ARG A 372 16.57 12.09 0.07
N ARG A 373 15.26 11.84 0.29
CA ARG A 373 14.17 12.68 -0.26
C ARG A 373 13.96 13.98 0.54
N PHE A 374 14.32 13.97 1.83
CA PHE A 374 14.09 15.12 2.73
C PHE A 374 15.22 16.13 2.56
N GLU A 375 15.04 17.04 1.62
CA GLU A 375 15.96 18.13 1.33
C GLU A 375 15.26 19.48 1.52
N PRO A 376 15.99 20.52 1.95
CA PRO A 376 15.47 21.89 1.97
C PRO A 376 14.93 22.24 0.57
N ASP A 377 13.79 22.94 0.52
CA ASP A 377 13.11 23.34 -0.73
C ASP A 377 12.63 22.18 -1.63
N GLY A 378 12.67 20.94 -1.14
CA GLY A 378 12.10 19.77 -1.81
C GLY A 378 10.59 19.66 -1.62
N TYR A 379 9.94 18.86 -2.47
CA TYR A 379 8.50 18.56 -2.36
C TYR A 379 8.17 17.44 -1.35
N ALA A 380 9.18 16.83 -0.70
CA ALA A 380 8.98 15.91 0.40
C ALA A 380 8.93 16.69 1.72
N PRO A 381 7.77 16.81 2.38
CA PRO A 381 7.63 17.66 3.55
C PRO A 381 8.44 17.14 4.74
N MET A 382 9.12 18.05 5.45
CA MET A 382 9.91 17.77 6.64
C MET A 382 9.20 18.22 7.95
N MET A 383 7.94 18.64 7.82
CA MET A 383 7.16 19.22 8.91
C MET A 383 5.76 18.65 8.93
N THR A 384 5.16 18.56 10.12
CA THR A 384 3.77 18.10 10.33
C THR A 384 2.73 19.17 9.94
N THR A 385 2.92 19.84 8.81
CA THR A 385 2.08 20.94 8.35
C THR A 385 0.87 20.46 7.54
N TRP A 386 -0.17 21.29 7.51
CA TRP A 386 -1.35 21.04 6.69
C TRP A 386 -1.88 22.31 6.03
N GLY A 387 -2.61 22.18 4.93
CA GLY A 387 -3.19 23.35 4.25
C GLY A 387 -4.12 22.98 3.09
N TYR A 388 -4.95 23.97 2.70
CA TYR A 388 -5.84 23.86 1.57
C TYR A 388 -5.10 24.14 0.26
N ASN A 389 -5.22 23.22 -0.69
CA ASN A 389 -4.62 23.31 -2.02
C ASN A 389 -3.13 23.74 -2.04
N ASN A 390 -2.37 23.32 -1.04
CA ASN A 390 -0.97 23.67 -0.82
C ASN A 390 -0.08 22.43 -0.99
N ARG A 391 0.82 22.42 -1.97
CA ARG A 391 1.73 21.28 -2.24
C ARG A 391 2.99 21.28 -1.39
N SER A 392 3.25 22.33 -0.60
CA SER A 392 4.42 22.41 0.29
C SER A 392 4.17 21.78 1.67
N VAL A 393 2.93 21.36 1.99
CA VAL A 393 2.56 20.77 3.29
C VAL A 393 2.54 19.24 3.26
N ALA A 394 2.66 18.62 4.44
CA ALA A 394 2.57 17.17 4.61
C ALA A 394 1.17 16.61 4.37
N LEU A 395 0.15 17.36 4.80
CA LEU A 395 -1.26 16.99 4.70
C LEU A 395 -2.01 18.06 3.88
N ARG A 396 -2.22 17.75 2.62
CA ARG A 396 -2.93 18.65 1.71
C ARG A 396 -4.41 18.31 1.66
N VAL A 397 -5.26 19.33 1.67
CA VAL A 397 -6.66 19.20 1.28
C VAL A 397 -6.76 19.73 -0.16
N PRO A 398 -6.84 18.88 -1.19
CA PRO A 398 -6.94 19.32 -2.59
C PRO A 398 -8.14 20.20 -2.86
N ALA A 399 -8.15 20.89 -4.01
CA ALA A 399 -9.18 21.87 -4.38
C ALA A 399 -10.61 21.31 -4.58
N GLY A 400 -10.82 20.00 -4.41
CA GLY A 400 -12.16 19.39 -4.51
C GLY A 400 -13.08 19.82 -3.36
N GLN A 401 -14.34 20.06 -3.68
CA GLN A 401 -15.40 20.40 -2.72
C GLN A 401 -16.46 19.29 -2.68
N GLY A 402 -17.33 19.31 -1.67
CA GLY A 402 -18.42 18.36 -1.54
C GLY A 402 -17.91 16.91 -1.48
N LYS A 403 -18.46 16.06 -2.32
CA LYS A 403 -18.10 14.62 -2.38
C LYS A 403 -16.64 14.36 -2.77
N ALA A 404 -15.98 15.31 -3.41
CA ALA A 404 -14.58 15.19 -3.83
C ALA A 404 -13.58 15.65 -2.76
N ARG A 405 -14.05 16.19 -1.63
CA ARG A 405 -13.18 16.69 -0.55
C ARG A 405 -12.48 15.53 0.15
N ARG A 406 -11.15 15.61 0.25
CA ARG A 406 -10.30 14.54 0.75
C ARG A 406 -9.02 15.08 1.37
N ILE A 407 -8.30 14.25 2.08
CA ILE A 407 -6.94 14.50 2.57
C ILE A 407 -5.98 13.77 1.63
N GLU A 408 -4.90 14.42 1.24
CA GLU A 408 -3.75 13.85 0.57
C GLU A 408 -2.56 13.82 1.54
N HIS A 409 -2.11 12.63 1.90
CA HIS A 409 -0.92 12.41 2.71
C HIS A 409 0.31 12.27 1.80
N ARG A 410 1.38 13.06 2.03
CA ARG A 410 2.48 13.28 1.07
C ARG A 410 3.87 12.82 1.54
N ASN A 411 4.02 12.32 2.77
CA ASN A 411 5.35 12.01 3.33
C ASN A 411 5.94 10.69 2.86
N ALA A 412 5.10 9.71 2.47
CA ALA A 412 5.60 8.38 2.14
C ALA A 412 6.40 8.36 0.84
N GLY A 413 7.47 7.57 0.82
CA GLY A 413 8.23 7.25 -0.38
C GLY A 413 7.58 6.11 -1.17
N ALA A 414 7.83 6.08 -2.47
CA ALA A 414 7.35 4.99 -3.34
C ALA A 414 7.92 3.61 -2.95
N ASP A 415 8.99 3.56 -2.18
CA ASP A 415 9.61 2.35 -1.62
C ASP A 415 8.87 1.79 -0.39
N ALA A 416 7.97 2.59 0.22
CA ALA A 416 7.19 2.15 1.38
C ALA A 416 6.19 1.03 1.04
N ASN A 417 5.81 0.26 2.09
CA ASN A 417 4.77 -0.76 1.99
C ASN A 417 3.38 -0.10 1.96
N PRO A 418 2.60 -0.23 0.87
CA PRO A 418 1.30 0.43 0.74
C PRO A 418 0.30 0.05 1.84
N HIS A 419 0.33 -1.20 2.33
CA HIS A 419 -0.56 -1.67 3.39
C HIS A 419 -0.22 -1.01 4.72
N LEU A 420 1.06 -0.86 5.05
CA LEU A 420 1.48 -0.23 6.30
C LEU A 420 1.29 1.28 6.25
N VAL A 421 1.56 1.92 5.12
CA VAL A 421 1.26 3.35 4.91
C VAL A 421 -0.23 3.59 5.15
N ALA A 422 -1.11 2.80 4.53
CA ALA A 422 -2.54 2.90 4.74
C ALA A 422 -2.94 2.63 6.20
N ALA A 423 -2.34 1.65 6.86
CA ALA A 423 -2.64 1.30 8.25
C ALA A 423 -2.32 2.45 9.22
N VAL A 424 -1.12 3.06 9.14
CA VAL A 424 -0.74 4.16 10.05
C VAL A 424 -1.52 5.44 9.76
N VAL A 425 -1.88 5.69 8.50
CA VAL A 425 -2.73 6.82 8.12
C VAL A 425 -4.15 6.65 8.69
N LEU A 426 -4.76 5.47 8.54
CA LEU A 426 -6.08 5.20 9.11
C LEU A 426 -6.06 5.20 10.64
N ALA A 427 -4.96 4.75 11.27
CA ALA A 427 -4.76 4.85 12.72
C ALA A 427 -4.77 6.31 13.18
N GLY A 428 -4.04 7.19 12.49
CA GLY A 428 -4.03 8.62 12.77
C GLY A 428 -5.41 9.25 12.64
N ILE A 429 -6.12 8.98 11.55
CA ILE A 429 -7.48 9.48 11.34
C ILE A 429 -8.43 9.02 12.45
N HIS A 430 -8.43 7.72 12.77
CA HIS A 430 -9.26 7.19 13.85
C HIS A 430 -8.92 7.85 15.19
N HIS A 431 -7.63 7.99 15.50
CA HIS A 431 -7.17 8.64 16.73
C HIS A 431 -7.68 10.08 16.83
N GLY A 432 -7.51 10.88 15.76
CA GLY A 432 -7.96 12.27 15.72
C GLY A 432 -9.46 12.44 15.89
N LEU A 433 -10.26 11.60 15.23
CA LEU A 433 -11.71 11.61 15.35
C LEU A 433 -12.20 11.22 16.75
N THR A 434 -11.61 10.18 17.35
CA THR A 434 -12.01 9.71 18.69
C THR A 434 -11.58 10.66 19.80
N GLN A 435 -10.41 11.26 19.69
CA GLN A 435 -9.87 12.23 20.65
C GLN A 435 -10.34 13.66 20.37
N ARG A 436 -11.02 13.91 19.24
CA ARG A 436 -11.48 15.25 18.80
C ARG A 436 -10.36 16.30 18.80
N LEU A 437 -9.21 15.92 18.26
CA LEU A 437 -8.02 16.76 18.22
C LEU A 437 -8.22 17.95 17.28
N ASP A 438 -7.49 19.07 17.54
CA ASP A 438 -7.46 20.23 16.66
C ASP A 438 -6.06 20.35 16.01
N PRO A 439 -5.97 20.48 14.67
CA PRO A 439 -4.70 20.64 13.96
C PRO A 439 -4.10 22.05 14.06
N GLY A 440 -4.81 23.02 14.63
CA GLY A 440 -4.45 24.43 14.53
C GLY A 440 -4.76 25.02 13.13
N PRO A 441 -4.25 26.23 12.81
CA PRO A 441 -4.50 26.89 11.54
C PRO A 441 -3.79 26.17 10.37
N PRO A 442 -4.37 26.21 9.15
CA PRO A 442 -3.69 25.77 7.94
C PRO A 442 -2.54 26.71 7.58
N ILE A 443 -1.53 26.17 6.89
CA ILE A 443 -0.46 26.98 6.29
C ILE A 443 -0.93 27.55 4.95
N GLU A 444 -0.79 28.83 4.79
CA GLU A 444 -0.96 29.55 3.53
C GLU A 444 0.41 29.94 2.97
N GLY A 445 0.63 29.73 1.66
CA GLY A 445 1.94 29.97 1.04
C GLY A 445 2.95 28.85 1.27
N ASN A 446 4.25 29.16 1.19
CA ASN A 446 5.31 28.17 1.28
C ASN A 446 5.54 27.69 2.73
N ALA A 447 5.27 26.43 3.02
CA ALA A 447 5.44 25.86 4.35
C ALA A 447 6.93 25.86 4.80
N ASN A 448 7.86 25.71 3.88
CA ASN A 448 9.31 25.70 4.19
C ASN A 448 9.82 27.05 4.76
N GLU A 449 9.11 28.15 4.49
CA GLU A 449 9.44 29.48 5.00
C GLU A 449 8.78 29.77 6.36
N GLN A 450 7.75 29.01 6.73
CA GLN A 450 6.87 29.32 7.87
C GLN A 450 7.00 28.34 9.03
N ALA A 451 7.59 27.18 8.80
CA ALA A 451 7.75 26.15 9.82
C ALA A 451 9.17 25.58 9.81
N THR A 452 9.63 25.17 10.98
CA THR A 452 10.89 24.43 11.15
C THR A 452 10.64 22.92 11.03
N PRO A 453 11.61 22.14 10.50
CA PRO A 453 11.51 20.68 10.51
C PRO A 453 11.24 20.13 11.90
N ASP A 454 10.17 19.36 12.06
CA ASP A 454 9.75 18.71 13.31
C ASP A 454 9.58 17.20 13.16
N LEU A 455 9.83 16.66 11.94
CA LEU A 455 9.81 15.22 11.66
C LEU A 455 11.21 14.62 11.79
N PRO A 456 11.33 13.34 12.15
CA PRO A 456 12.59 12.62 12.12
C PRO A 456 13.01 12.35 10.67
N ILE A 457 13.79 13.28 10.10
CA ILE A 457 14.28 13.25 8.71
C ILE A 457 15.59 12.47 8.53
N HIS A 458 16.06 11.80 9.56
CA HIS A 458 17.19 10.88 9.52
C HIS A 458 16.76 9.49 9.98
N TRP A 459 17.32 8.46 9.38
CA TRP A 459 16.89 7.08 9.63
C TRP A 459 16.99 6.65 11.08
N LEU A 460 18.09 7.01 11.76
CA LEU A 460 18.27 6.72 13.19
C LEU A 460 17.20 7.38 14.07
N ASP A 461 16.83 8.63 13.73
CA ASP A 461 15.84 9.35 14.51
C ASP A 461 14.44 8.77 14.31
N ALA A 462 14.13 8.32 13.10
CA ALA A 462 12.86 7.62 12.82
C ALA A 462 12.78 6.24 13.48
N LEU A 463 13.89 5.48 13.54
CA LEU A 463 13.98 4.25 14.32
C LEU A 463 13.64 4.51 15.80
N ARG A 464 14.27 5.51 16.39
CA ARG A 464 14.03 5.89 17.79
C ARG A 464 12.60 6.41 18.02
N ALA A 465 12.07 7.19 17.09
CA ALA A 465 10.69 7.68 17.19
C ALA A 465 9.68 6.52 17.13
N PHE A 466 9.91 5.53 16.29
CA PHE A 466 9.07 4.34 16.20
C PHE A 466 9.18 3.46 17.46
N ASP A 467 10.38 3.24 17.99
CA ASP A 467 10.59 2.48 19.23
C ASP A 467 9.91 3.10 20.45
N ASN A 468 9.82 4.45 20.47
CA ASN A 468 9.17 5.20 21.52
C ASN A 468 7.72 5.59 21.19
N ALA A 469 7.14 4.96 20.16
CA ALA A 469 5.77 5.24 19.74
C ALA A 469 4.75 5.00 20.87
N ALA A 470 3.90 5.99 21.11
CA ALA A 470 2.86 5.91 22.14
C ALA A 470 1.50 5.52 21.57
N ILE A 471 1.22 5.86 20.32
CA ILE A 471 -0.10 5.70 19.68
C ILE A 471 -0.12 4.44 18.80
N LEU A 472 0.87 4.28 17.92
CA LEU A 472 0.88 3.21 16.91
C LEU A 472 0.80 1.78 17.49
N PRO A 473 1.46 1.43 18.62
CA PRO A 473 1.35 0.08 19.17
C PRO A 473 -0.08 -0.32 19.55
N GLY A 474 -0.92 0.67 19.91
CA GLY A 474 -2.34 0.46 20.17
C GLY A 474 -3.15 0.07 18.92
N TYR A 475 -2.67 0.36 17.72
CA TYR A 475 -3.33 0.07 16.44
C TYR A 475 -2.69 -1.12 15.71
N LEU A 476 -1.38 -1.14 15.58
CA LEU A 476 -0.65 -2.19 14.85
C LEU A 476 -0.47 -3.45 15.70
N GLY A 477 -0.43 -3.30 17.02
CA GLY A 477 -0.01 -4.33 17.98
C GLY A 477 1.44 -4.14 18.42
N ALA A 478 1.72 -4.28 19.72
CA ALA A 478 3.06 -4.10 20.28
C ALA A 478 4.05 -5.11 19.69
N ASP A 479 3.64 -6.37 19.54
CA ASP A 479 4.48 -7.43 18.96
C ASP A 479 4.80 -7.15 17.49
N TYR A 480 3.83 -6.61 16.73
CA TYR A 480 4.06 -6.19 15.35
C TYR A 480 5.11 -5.07 15.27
N CYS A 481 4.96 -4.04 16.11
CA CYS A 481 5.92 -2.94 16.18
C CYS A 481 7.31 -3.43 16.56
N HIS A 482 7.42 -4.37 17.49
CA HIS A 482 8.70 -4.98 17.88
C HIS A 482 9.37 -5.69 16.69
N VAL A 483 8.65 -6.56 15.98
CA VAL A 483 9.20 -7.28 14.81
C VAL A 483 9.61 -6.30 13.71
N TYR A 484 8.76 -5.31 13.39
CA TYR A 484 9.07 -4.32 12.38
C TYR A 484 10.32 -3.51 12.74
N SER A 485 10.41 -3.04 13.97
CA SER A 485 11.57 -2.31 14.49
C SER A 485 12.84 -3.16 14.43
N ALA A 486 12.79 -4.41 14.91
CA ALA A 486 13.94 -5.32 14.88
C ALA A 486 14.50 -5.52 13.47
N CYS A 487 13.60 -5.69 12.46
CA CYS A 487 14.01 -5.79 11.06
C CYS A 487 14.70 -4.50 10.59
N LYS A 488 14.17 -3.34 10.92
CA LYS A 488 14.74 -2.06 10.50
C LYS A 488 16.05 -1.71 11.22
N TRP A 489 16.22 -2.13 12.47
CA TRP A 489 17.50 -2.02 13.18
C TRP A 489 18.59 -2.92 12.58
N GLN A 490 18.24 -4.13 12.15
CA GLN A 490 19.18 -4.99 11.43
C GLN A 490 19.64 -4.36 10.12
N GLU A 491 18.70 -3.85 9.33
CA GLU A 491 18.99 -3.12 8.08
C GLU A 491 19.88 -1.89 8.32
N PHE A 492 19.56 -1.11 9.35
CA PHE A 492 20.36 0.06 9.74
C PHE A 492 21.78 -0.33 10.09
N THR A 493 21.97 -1.33 10.95
CA THR A 493 23.30 -1.80 11.36
C THR A 493 24.10 -2.33 10.16
N ALA A 494 23.47 -3.15 9.31
CA ALA A 494 24.10 -3.70 8.12
C ALA A 494 24.49 -2.60 7.11
N PHE A 495 23.71 -1.52 7.02
CA PHE A 495 24.03 -0.38 6.16
C PHE A 495 25.18 0.45 6.73
N GLN A 496 25.17 0.75 8.03
CA GLN A 496 26.19 1.57 8.71
C GLN A 496 27.58 0.93 8.72
N THR A 497 27.66 -0.41 8.69
CA THR A 497 28.95 -1.14 8.67
C THR A 497 29.59 -1.22 7.30
N ARG A 498 28.89 -0.77 6.24
CA ARG A 498 29.45 -0.78 4.87
C ARG A 498 30.41 0.38 4.67
N ILE A 499 31.63 0.05 4.23
CA ILE A 499 32.58 1.04 3.72
C ILE A 499 32.19 1.35 2.28
N THR A 500 31.93 2.61 1.99
CA THR A 500 31.45 3.10 0.68
C THR A 500 32.57 3.80 -0.09
N PRO A 501 32.44 4.02 -1.41
CA PRO A 501 33.39 4.85 -2.16
C PRO A 501 33.61 6.24 -1.56
N ALA A 502 32.57 6.84 -0.95
CA ALA A 502 32.65 8.13 -0.29
C ALA A 502 33.61 8.13 0.92
N ASP A 503 33.68 7.02 1.66
CA ASP A 503 34.63 6.90 2.78
C ASP A 503 36.07 7.00 2.28
N TYR A 504 36.39 6.34 1.16
CA TYR A 504 37.72 6.43 0.54
C TYR A 504 38.00 7.83 -0.01
N GLU A 505 37.01 8.42 -0.68
CA GLU A 505 37.14 9.76 -1.27
C GLU A 505 37.40 10.83 -0.20
N LEU A 506 36.66 10.78 0.89
CA LEU A 506 36.68 11.81 1.94
C LEU A 506 37.80 11.57 2.96
N TYR A 507 38.12 10.34 3.31
CA TYR A 507 38.92 10.03 4.52
C TYR A 507 40.25 9.35 4.22
N MET A 508 40.44 8.66 3.09
CA MET A 508 41.67 7.88 2.84
C MET A 508 42.93 8.76 2.78
N ARG A 509 42.82 9.96 2.21
CA ARG A 509 44.00 10.83 2.04
C ARG A 509 44.23 11.83 3.19
N PRO A 510 43.19 12.49 3.76
CA PRO A 510 43.43 13.45 4.83
C PRO A 510 43.74 12.83 6.18
N LEU A 511 43.31 11.57 6.45
CA LEU A 511 43.58 10.84 7.69
C LEU A 511 44.68 9.81 7.54
#